data_1f6013d592f4d7777d7a554da1180c57
#
_entry.id   1f6013d592f4d7777d7a554da1180c57
#
_cell.length_a   1.000
_cell.length_b   1.000
_cell.length_c   1.000
_cell.angle_alpha   90.00
_cell.angle_beta   90.00
_cell.angle_gamma   90.00
#
_symmetry.space_group_name_H-M   'P 1'
#
loop_
_entity.id
_entity.type
_entity.pdbx_description
1 polymer ?
#
loop_
_entity_poly.entity_id
_entity_poly.type
_entity_poly.pdbx_seq_one_letter_code
_entity_poly.pdbx_strand_id
1 'polypeptide(L)'
;MGRLLYDESNLPEISGLKALNYDQVDKSTVEPIKRVGVLTSGGDAPGMNAAIRAIVRAGINAGFEMYGVTRGYHGLWKGEIKPLDGRSVSETLQRGGTFLMTARSQTFMTDQGVLKGARMMEAYELDALIVIGGDGSYKGARALARIGIPVIGVPGTIDNDIASTEYTIGYDTAMNTAMQCIDKLRDTASSHERCSVIEVMGRHAGWIALNVGIATGAESILIPEVPYDFNKDVLRVILDGRNTGKKHYIVIVAEGVGHAEEIAKQIEDATGIEARPTILGHLQRGGSPTLRDRTMASLMGIKAIDCLVEKRFNRLVVRQHGEITDVDIEEGLAMTKTITPDIIENVKRLG
;
A
#
# COMPACT_ATOMS: atom_id res chain seq x y z
N MET A 1 3.01 -31.50 18.26
CA MET A 1 3.38 -32.14 16.96
C MET A 1 2.16 -32.07 16.06
N GLY A 2 2.24 -31.47 14.88
CA GLY A 2 1.15 -31.46 13.88
C GLY A 2 0.32 -30.20 13.86
N ARG A 3 0.96 -29.01 13.68
CA ARG A 3 0.23 -27.73 13.55
C ARG A 3 0.06 -27.24 12.12
N LEU A 4 0.80 -27.81 11.18
CA LEU A 4 0.61 -27.54 9.76
C LEU A 4 -0.30 -28.60 9.17
N LEU A 5 -1.32 -28.16 8.42
CA LEU A 5 -2.32 -29.02 7.78
C LEU A 5 -1.76 -29.72 6.53
N TYR A 6 -0.43 -29.83 6.38
CA TYR A 6 0.20 -30.49 5.24
C TYR A 6 1.26 -31.52 5.67
N ASP A 7 1.37 -32.57 4.91
CA ASP A 7 2.41 -33.62 5.03
C ASP A 7 3.44 -33.42 3.90
N GLU A 8 4.73 -33.30 4.24
CA GLU A 8 5.81 -33.08 3.29
C GLU A 8 5.94 -34.18 2.22
N SER A 9 5.51 -35.40 2.53
CA SER A 9 5.56 -36.54 1.60
C SER A 9 4.49 -36.48 0.51
N ASN A 10 3.47 -35.62 0.67
CA ASN A 10 2.31 -35.50 -0.19
C ASN A 10 2.09 -34.08 -0.72
N LEU A 11 3.12 -33.23 -0.69
CA LEU A 11 3.02 -31.87 -1.22
C LEU A 11 2.87 -31.92 -2.75
N PRO A 12 1.66 -31.69 -3.31
CA PRO A 12 1.55 -31.37 -4.71
C PRO A 12 2.28 -30.04 -4.96
N GLU A 13 2.71 -29.82 -6.18
CA GLU A 13 3.23 -28.51 -6.59
C GLU A 13 2.26 -27.40 -6.09
N ILE A 14 2.78 -26.38 -5.39
CA ILE A 14 1.95 -25.29 -4.78
C ILE A 14 1.08 -24.62 -5.83
N SER A 15 1.52 -24.57 -7.08
CA SER A 15 0.73 -24.13 -8.24
C SER A 15 -0.55 -24.95 -8.49
N GLY A 16 -0.63 -26.18 -7.99
CA GLY A 16 -1.78 -27.11 -8.13
C GLY A 16 -2.65 -27.26 -6.89
N LEU A 17 -2.27 -26.68 -5.74
CA LEU A 17 -3.07 -26.75 -4.51
C LEU A 17 -4.36 -25.94 -4.68
N LYS A 18 -5.50 -26.60 -4.49
CA LYS A 18 -6.77 -25.90 -4.29
C LYS A 18 -6.66 -25.13 -2.98
N ALA A 19 -7.01 -23.84 -3.02
CA ALA A 19 -7.09 -23.02 -1.81
C ALA A 19 -7.96 -23.72 -0.76
N LEU A 20 -7.44 -23.84 0.46
CA LEU A 20 -8.25 -24.29 1.58
C LEU A 20 -9.30 -23.21 1.87
N ASN A 21 -10.56 -23.53 1.62
CA ASN A 21 -11.65 -22.65 1.97
C ASN A 21 -11.98 -22.85 3.47
N TYR A 22 -11.41 -22.01 4.32
CA TYR A 22 -11.61 -22.06 5.77
C TYR A 22 -13.07 -21.80 6.18
N ASP A 23 -13.90 -21.19 5.35
CA ASP A 23 -15.34 -21.05 5.62
C ASP A 23 -16.07 -22.41 5.56
N GLN A 24 -15.48 -23.40 4.87
CA GLN A 24 -15.98 -24.80 4.80
C GLN A 24 -15.32 -25.73 5.84
N VAL A 25 -14.28 -25.26 6.56
CA VAL A 25 -13.66 -26.05 7.62
C VAL A 25 -14.52 -25.96 8.88
N ASP A 26 -14.76 -27.09 9.50
CA ASP A 26 -15.43 -27.11 10.82
C ASP A 26 -14.55 -26.36 11.84
N LYS A 27 -14.99 -25.17 12.21
CA LYS A 27 -14.25 -24.26 13.13
C LYS A 27 -14.02 -24.85 14.50
N SER A 28 -14.77 -25.90 14.88
CA SER A 28 -14.58 -26.62 16.15
C SER A 28 -13.32 -27.48 16.14
N THR A 29 -12.85 -27.90 14.97
CA THR A 29 -11.66 -28.74 14.80
C THR A 29 -10.35 -27.94 14.70
N VAL A 30 -10.44 -26.59 14.51
CA VAL A 30 -9.26 -25.72 14.44
C VAL A 30 -8.70 -25.50 15.84
N GLU A 31 -7.44 -25.86 16.05
CA GLU A 31 -6.74 -25.59 17.30
C GLU A 31 -6.78 -24.09 17.64
N PRO A 32 -6.85 -23.74 18.95
CA PRO A 32 -6.88 -22.35 19.36
C PRO A 32 -5.55 -21.66 18.97
N ILE A 33 -5.67 -20.50 18.31
CA ILE A 33 -4.52 -19.64 18.04
C ILE A 33 -3.98 -19.09 19.36
N LYS A 34 -2.67 -19.22 19.55
CA LYS A 34 -1.95 -18.70 20.73
C LYS A 34 -0.88 -17.71 20.35
N ARG A 35 -0.10 -18.01 19.29
CA ARG A 35 1.05 -17.21 18.83
C ARG A 35 0.81 -16.62 17.46
N VAL A 36 0.86 -15.30 17.36
CA VAL A 36 0.58 -14.56 16.14
C VAL A 36 1.80 -13.77 15.70
N GLY A 37 2.28 -14.05 14.49
CA GLY A 37 3.31 -13.26 13.83
C GLY A 37 2.74 -12.03 13.13
N VAL A 38 3.49 -10.93 13.12
CA VAL A 38 3.20 -9.74 12.31
C VAL A 38 4.42 -9.34 11.51
N LEU A 39 4.24 -9.04 10.23
CA LEU A 39 5.30 -8.53 9.36
C LEU A 39 4.81 -7.37 8.48
N THR A 40 5.77 -6.57 8.03
CA THR A 40 5.58 -5.59 6.96
C THR A 40 6.32 -6.04 5.72
N SER A 41 5.72 -5.91 4.54
CA SER A 41 6.28 -6.37 3.28
C SER A 41 6.00 -5.38 2.15
N GLY A 42 6.88 -5.32 1.17
CA GLY A 42 6.79 -4.38 0.05
C GLY A 42 7.48 -3.05 0.35
N GLY A 43 6.99 -1.95 -0.21
CA GLY A 43 7.44 -0.60 0.11
C GLY A 43 6.91 -0.18 1.48
N ASP A 44 7.70 0.60 2.21
CA ASP A 44 7.21 1.21 3.45
C ASP A 44 6.15 2.29 3.16
N ALA A 45 5.26 2.47 4.13
CA ALA A 45 4.21 3.47 4.07
C ALA A 45 4.00 4.10 5.44
N PRO A 46 3.80 5.43 5.53
CA PRO A 46 3.50 6.11 6.78
C PRO A 46 2.22 5.55 7.40
N GLY A 47 2.29 5.09 8.65
CA GLY A 47 1.17 4.43 9.33
C GLY A 47 1.36 2.91 9.52
N MET A 48 2.35 2.28 8.88
CA MET A 48 2.67 0.86 9.14
C MET A 48 3.00 0.62 10.62
N ASN A 49 3.73 1.52 11.26
CA ASN A 49 4.03 1.44 12.69
C ASN A 49 2.75 1.56 13.54
N ALA A 50 1.81 2.38 13.16
CA ALA A 50 0.52 2.51 13.83
C ALA A 50 -0.30 1.21 13.72
N ALA A 51 -0.28 0.57 12.54
CA ALA A 51 -0.94 -0.73 12.32
C ALA A 51 -0.29 -1.84 13.17
N ILE A 52 1.04 -1.95 13.15
CA ILE A 52 1.76 -2.93 14.00
C ILE A 52 1.40 -2.71 15.48
N ARG A 53 1.40 -1.46 15.94
CA ARG A 53 1.04 -1.12 17.32
C ARG A 53 -0.37 -1.57 17.67
N ALA A 54 -1.33 -1.31 16.80
CA ALA A 54 -2.72 -1.72 17.03
C ALA A 54 -2.87 -3.24 17.07
N ILE A 55 -2.27 -3.95 16.12
CA ILE A 55 -2.26 -5.41 16.05
C ILE A 55 -1.65 -6.01 17.33
N VAL A 56 -0.47 -5.54 17.75
CA VAL A 56 0.21 -6.07 18.93
C VAL A 56 -0.62 -5.83 20.20
N ARG A 57 -1.15 -4.62 20.40
CA ARG A 57 -1.93 -4.31 21.57
C ARG A 57 -3.28 -5.02 21.63
N ALA A 58 -3.99 -5.06 20.51
CA ALA A 58 -5.25 -5.78 20.41
C ALA A 58 -5.03 -7.30 20.57
N GLY A 59 -3.95 -7.86 19.97
CA GLY A 59 -3.61 -9.26 20.12
C GLY A 59 -3.30 -9.66 21.57
N ILE A 60 -2.50 -8.87 22.27
CA ILE A 60 -2.21 -9.09 23.70
C ILE A 60 -3.51 -9.05 24.52
N ASN A 61 -4.38 -8.07 24.27
CA ASN A 61 -5.68 -7.96 24.96
C ASN A 61 -6.61 -9.14 24.66
N ALA A 62 -6.49 -9.74 23.48
CA ALA A 62 -7.21 -10.96 23.10
C ALA A 62 -6.57 -12.25 23.66
N GLY A 63 -5.44 -12.14 24.35
CA GLY A 63 -4.73 -13.27 24.97
C GLY A 63 -3.69 -13.93 24.06
N PHE A 64 -3.33 -13.33 22.93
CA PHE A 64 -2.30 -13.85 22.04
C PHE A 64 -0.89 -13.46 22.50
N GLU A 65 0.07 -14.36 22.27
CA GLU A 65 1.50 -14.06 22.28
C GLU A 65 1.89 -13.47 20.91
N MET A 66 2.37 -12.23 20.89
CA MET A 66 2.66 -11.51 19.65
C MET A 66 4.13 -11.61 19.28
N TYR A 67 4.42 -11.82 18.01
CA TYR A 67 5.78 -11.92 17.46
C TYR A 67 5.95 -11.00 16.25
N GLY A 68 7.06 -10.28 16.18
CA GLY A 68 7.44 -9.46 15.05
C GLY A 68 8.43 -10.19 14.13
N VAL A 69 8.13 -10.25 12.84
CA VAL A 69 9.06 -10.77 11.84
C VAL A 69 9.78 -9.60 11.21
N THR A 70 11.09 -9.50 11.44
CA THR A 70 11.92 -8.41 10.90
C THR A 70 12.20 -8.64 9.42
N ARG A 71 12.16 -7.58 8.61
CA ARG A 71 12.43 -7.62 7.14
C ARG A 71 11.43 -8.48 6.34
N GLY A 72 10.18 -8.55 6.79
CA GLY A 72 9.08 -9.17 6.06
C GLY A 72 9.32 -10.65 5.73
N TYR A 73 8.93 -11.08 4.55
CA TYR A 73 9.11 -12.47 4.11
C TYR A 73 10.57 -12.92 4.04
N HIS A 74 11.51 -11.98 3.81
CA HIS A 74 12.92 -12.30 3.85
C HIS A 74 13.36 -12.77 5.25
N GLY A 75 12.91 -12.06 6.27
CA GLY A 75 13.18 -12.44 7.66
C GLY A 75 12.39 -13.67 8.11
N LEU A 76 11.20 -13.88 7.57
CA LEU A 76 10.38 -15.05 7.91
C LEU A 76 11.14 -16.35 7.62
N TRP A 77 11.63 -16.53 6.39
CA TRP A 77 12.35 -17.76 6.04
C TRP A 77 13.74 -17.87 6.67
N LYS A 78 14.30 -16.75 7.19
CA LYS A 78 15.55 -16.75 7.97
C LYS A 78 15.35 -16.97 9.46
N GLY A 79 14.12 -16.95 9.96
CA GLY A 79 13.83 -17.03 11.38
C GLY A 79 14.15 -15.75 12.16
N GLU A 80 14.10 -14.57 11.52
CA GLU A 80 14.30 -13.28 12.18
C GLU A 80 13.03 -12.85 12.92
N ILE A 81 12.63 -13.66 13.87
CA ILE A 81 11.37 -13.61 14.61
C ILE A 81 11.67 -13.33 16.08
N LYS A 82 11.01 -12.34 16.64
CA LYS A 82 11.18 -11.95 18.05
C LYS A 82 9.84 -11.68 18.71
N PRO A 83 9.69 -11.97 20.03
CA PRO A 83 8.49 -11.63 20.75
C PRO A 83 8.29 -10.11 20.82
N LEU A 84 7.02 -9.68 20.80
CA LEU A 84 6.61 -8.30 20.95
C LEU A 84 5.66 -8.17 22.14
N ASP A 85 5.92 -7.19 22.98
CA ASP A 85 5.08 -6.78 24.08
C ASP A 85 4.52 -5.37 23.91
N GLY A 86 3.74 -4.90 24.85
CA GLY A 86 3.19 -3.54 24.78
C GLY A 86 4.24 -2.42 24.81
N ARG A 87 5.45 -2.69 25.34
CA ARG A 87 6.58 -1.74 25.37
C ARG A 87 7.29 -1.71 24.02
N SER A 88 7.39 -2.82 23.34
CA SER A 88 8.01 -2.94 21.99
C SER A 88 7.37 -2.02 20.96
N VAL A 89 6.10 -1.65 21.15
CA VAL A 89 5.31 -0.79 20.28
C VAL A 89 4.99 0.58 20.89
N SER A 90 5.60 0.92 22.04
CA SER A 90 5.44 2.26 22.61
C SER A 90 6.16 3.30 21.73
N GLU A 91 5.63 4.53 21.71
CA GLU A 91 6.17 5.66 20.92
C GLU A 91 6.34 5.39 19.41
N THR A 92 5.58 4.42 18.85
CA THR A 92 5.64 4.08 17.42
C THR A 92 4.49 4.68 16.60
N LEU A 93 3.38 5.09 17.23
CA LEU A 93 2.17 5.56 16.58
C LEU A 93 2.41 6.72 15.61
N GLN A 94 3.26 7.68 16.00
CA GLN A 94 3.57 8.88 15.25
C GLN A 94 4.79 8.73 14.32
N ARG A 95 5.48 7.59 14.35
CA ARG A 95 6.71 7.38 13.59
C ARG A 95 6.41 6.86 12.19
N GLY A 96 6.99 7.49 11.18
CA GLY A 96 6.99 7.00 9.81
C GLY A 96 7.83 5.74 9.63
N GLY A 97 7.78 5.18 8.43
CA GLY A 97 8.45 3.93 8.10
C GLY A 97 7.86 2.72 8.84
N THR A 98 8.66 1.68 9.01
CA THR A 98 8.32 0.48 9.77
C THR A 98 9.50 0.00 10.61
N PHE A 99 9.32 -0.16 11.93
CA PHE A 99 10.38 -0.63 12.83
C PHE A 99 10.67 -2.13 12.66
N LEU A 100 9.77 -2.88 12.05
CA LEU A 100 10.01 -4.27 11.66
C LEU A 100 10.83 -4.37 10.38
N MET A 101 11.12 -3.25 9.73
CA MET A 101 11.80 -3.17 8.44
C MET A 101 11.04 -3.93 7.34
N THR A 102 11.43 -3.72 6.10
CA THR A 102 10.90 -4.45 4.95
C THR A 102 12.05 -4.80 4.01
N ALA A 103 11.93 -5.91 3.30
CA ALA A 103 12.86 -6.30 2.27
C ALA A 103 12.14 -7.07 1.16
N ARG A 104 12.61 -6.91 -0.07
CA ARG A 104 12.19 -7.78 -1.17
C ARG A 104 12.80 -9.16 -0.98
N SER A 105 12.02 -10.21 -1.18
CA SER A 105 12.49 -11.60 -1.10
C SER A 105 12.17 -12.34 -2.39
N GLN A 106 13.15 -12.45 -3.27
CA GLN A 106 13.02 -13.30 -4.47
C GLN A 106 12.85 -14.76 -4.10
N THR A 107 13.52 -15.20 -3.03
CA THR A 107 13.39 -16.56 -2.51
C THR A 107 11.94 -16.91 -2.16
N PHE A 108 11.22 -15.99 -1.51
CA PHE A 108 9.83 -16.20 -1.10
C PHE A 108 8.83 -16.18 -2.28
N MET A 109 9.27 -15.81 -3.48
CA MET A 109 8.48 -15.94 -4.71
C MET A 109 8.49 -17.37 -5.28
N THR A 110 9.24 -18.29 -4.66
CA THR A 110 9.33 -19.69 -5.03
C THR A 110 8.62 -20.57 -4.00
N ASP A 111 8.10 -21.72 -4.43
CA ASP A 111 7.46 -22.70 -3.56
C ASP A 111 8.37 -23.14 -2.42
N GLN A 112 9.64 -23.36 -2.70
CA GLN A 112 10.63 -23.71 -1.66
C GLN A 112 10.80 -22.60 -0.63
N GLY A 113 10.73 -21.34 -1.03
CA GLY A 113 10.80 -20.20 -0.11
C GLY A 113 9.58 -20.10 0.78
N VAL A 114 8.40 -20.35 0.24
CA VAL A 114 7.14 -20.39 1.01
C VAL A 114 7.19 -21.52 2.04
N LEU A 115 7.61 -22.73 1.64
CA LEU A 115 7.79 -23.88 2.54
C LEU A 115 8.81 -23.61 3.64
N LYS A 116 9.93 -22.95 3.33
CA LYS A 116 10.90 -22.55 4.36
C LYS A 116 10.29 -21.55 5.35
N GLY A 117 9.50 -20.60 4.87
CA GLY A 117 8.76 -19.69 5.74
C GLY A 117 7.80 -20.41 6.66
N ALA A 118 7.04 -21.39 6.12
CA ALA A 118 6.13 -22.23 6.88
C ALA A 118 6.86 -23.02 7.97
N ARG A 119 7.99 -23.65 7.65
CA ARG A 119 8.82 -24.37 8.63
C ARG A 119 9.36 -23.44 9.73
N MET A 120 9.69 -22.19 9.42
CA MET A 120 10.08 -21.23 10.44
C MET A 120 8.90 -20.86 11.34
N MET A 121 7.69 -20.69 10.79
CA MET A 121 6.50 -20.52 11.61
C MET A 121 6.28 -21.69 12.56
N GLU A 122 6.41 -22.92 12.07
CA GLU A 122 6.33 -24.13 12.89
C GLU A 122 7.41 -24.17 13.99
N ALA A 123 8.66 -23.87 13.64
CA ALA A 123 9.78 -23.86 14.59
C ALA A 123 9.61 -22.83 15.72
N TYR A 124 8.96 -21.70 15.43
CA TYR A 124 8.62 -20.66 16.41
C TYR A 124 7.22 -20.85 16.99
N GLU A 125 6.52 -21.92 16.63
CA GLU A 125 5.15 -22.23 17.04
C GLU A 125 4.18 -21.07 16.74
N LEU A 126 4.34 -20.39 15.60
CA LEU A 126 3.41 -19.35 15.15
C LEU A 126 2.18 -20.01 14.51
N ASP A 127 1.01 -19.78 15.08
CA ASP A 127 -0.26 -20.35 14.64
C ASP A 127 -0.89 -19.54 13.49
N ALA A 128 -0.58 -18.23 13.40
CA ALA A 128 -1.12 -17.33 12.37
C ALA A 128 -0.13 -16.22 12.03
N LEU A 129 -0.31 -15.61 10.84
CA LEU A 129 0.50 -14.50 10.37
C LEU A 129 -0.36 -13.32 9.91
N ILE A 130 -0.09 -12.12 10.42
CA ILE A 130 -0.67 -10.88 9.91
C ILE A 130 0.36 -10.19 9.02
N VAL A 131 -0.05 -9.86 7.79
CA VAL A 131 0.81 -9.29 6.75
C VAL A 131 0.33 -7.89 6.41
N ILE A 132 1.16 -6.88 6.70
CA ILE A 132 0.89 -5.49 6.34
C ILE A 132 1.67 -5.17 5.06
N GLY A 133 0.95 -4.79 3.99
CA GLY A 133 1.60 -4.46 2.72
C GLY A 133 0.63 -4.30 1.56
N GLY A 134 1.15 -4.29 0.35
CA GLY A 134 0.39 -4.18 -0.89
C GLY A 134 0.12 -5.53 -1.55
N ASP A 135 -0.30 -5.48 -2.80
CA ASP A 135 -0.73 -6.63 -3.61
C ASP A 135 0.30 -7.78 -3.66
N GLY A 136 1.59 -7.44 -3.85
CA GLY A 136 2.67 -8.43 -3.83
C GLY A 136 2.80 -9.16 -2.49
N SER A 137 2.54 -8.45 -1.38
CA SER A 137 2.56 -9.02 -0.03
C SER A 137 1.39 -9.96 0.20
N TYR A 138 0.23 -9.64 -0.37
CA TYR A 138 -0.96 -10.50 -0.32
C TYR A 138 -0.80 -11.78 -1.14
N LYS A 139 -0.09 -11.72 -2.28
CA LYS A 139 0.26 -12.92 -3.04
C LYS A 139 1.13 -13.88 -2.21
N GLY A 140 2.07 -13.34 -1.41
CA GLY A 140 2.84 -14.13 -0.46
C GLY A 140 1.99 -14.71 0.68
N ALA A 141 1.07 -13.91 1.25
CA ALA A 141 0.12 -14.36 2.26
C ALA A 141 -0.78 -15.48 1.71
N ARG A 142 -1.31 -15.31 0.49
CA ARG A 142 -2.11 -16.33 -0.20
C ARG A 142 -1.34 -17.64 -0.40
N ALA A 143 -0.05 -17.57 -0.73
CA ALA A 143 0.77 -18.77 -0.88
C ALA A 143 0.88 -19.56 0.44
N LEU A 144 1.02 -18.85 1.57
CA LEU A 144 0.98 -19.49 2.90
C LEU A 144 -0.42 -20.03 3.22
N ALA A 145 -1.47 -19.29 2.90
CA ALA A 145 -2.86 -19.73 3.10
C ALA A 145 -3.14 -21.07 2.37
N ARG A 146 -2.67 -21.19 1.14
CA ARG A 146 -2.84 -22.41 0.31
C ARG A 146 -2.19 -23.66 0.88
N ILE A 147 -1.19 -23.53 1.74
CA ILE A 147 -0.56 -24.62 2.46
C ILE A 147 -1.07 -24.75 3.92
N GLY A 148 -2.19 -24.11 4.24
CA GLY A 148 -2.90 -24.29 5.51
C GLY A 148 -2.48 -23.36 6.64
N ILE A 149 -1.73 -22.30 6.39
CA ILE A 149 -1.35 -21.32 7.41
C ILE A 149 -2.41 -20.22 7.48
N PRO A 150 -3.03 -19.97 8.64
CA PRO A 150 -3.93 -18.86 8.84
C PRO A 150 -3.24 -17.52 8.60
N VAL A 151 -3.77 -16.71 7.67
CA VAL A 151 -3.22 -15.39 7.35
C VAL A 151 -4.29 -14.31 7.36
N ILE A 152 -3.89 -13.08 7.74
CA ILE A 152 -4.71 -11.87 7.58
C ILE A 152 -3.87 -10.80 6.89
N GLY A 153 -4.39 -10.19 5.84
CA GLY A 153 -3.77 -9.07 5.15
C GLY A 153 -4.30 -7.72 5.66
N VAL A 154 -3.41 -6.73 5.81
CA VAL A 154 -3.75 -5.34 6.16
C VAL A 154 -3.16 -4.42 5.10
N PRO A 155 -3.96 -3.53 4.46
CA PRO A 155 -3.52 -2.74 3.32
C PRO A 155 -2.57 -1.61 3.73
N GLY A 156 -1.28 -1.78 3.44
CA GLY A 156 -0.22 -0.82 3.72
C GLY A 156 0.59 -0.50 2.47
N THR A 157 0.19 0.54 1.74
CA THR A 157 0.86 1.10 0.56
C THR A 157 0.38 2.52 0.32
N ILE A 158 1.25 3.38 -0.21
CA ILE A 158 0.87 4.74 -0.61
C ILE A 158 0.12 4.79 -1.94
N ASP A 159 0.18 3.74 -2.75
CA ASP A 159 -0.27 3.77 -4.15
C ASP A 159 -1.80 3.70 -4.28
N ASN A 160 -2.51 3.26 -3.23
CA ASN A 160 -3.96 3.02 -3.19
C ASN A 160 -4.47 2.13 -4.34
N ASP A 161 -3.62 1.21 -4.79
CA ASP A 161 -3.82 0.33 -5.96
C ASP A 161 -4.46 -1.03 -5.61
N ILE A 162 -4.69 -1.32 -4.32
CA ILE A 162 -5.34 -2.56 -3.87
C ILE A 162 -6.84 -2.49 -4.21
N ALA A 163 -7.28 -3.39 -5.09
CA ALA A 163 -8.63 -3.34 -5.67
C ALA A 163 -9.75 -3.61 -4.65
N SER A 164 -9.50 -4.43 -3.65
CA SER A 164 -10.48 -4.82 -2.65
C SER A 164 -10.81 -3.73 -1.63
N THR A 165 -10.04 -2.65 -1.57
CA THR A 165 -10.22 -1.59 -0.56
C THR A 165 -10.28 -0.19 -1.16
N GLU A 166 -11.11 0.67 -0.57
CA GLU A 166 -11.18 2.10 -0.91
C GLU A 166 -9.96 2.88 -0.40
N TYR A 167 -9.27 2.36 0.61
CA TYR A 167 -8.21 3.08 1.31
C TYR A 167 -7.07 2.17 1.71
N THR A 168 -5.84 2.62 1.46
CA THR A 168 -4.62 1.97 1.94
C THR A 168 -3.86 2.88 2.91
N ILE A 169 -3.28 2.27 3.95
CA ILE A 169 -2.52 2.98 4.99
C ILE A 169 -1.26 3.59 4.35
N GLY A 170 -1.08 4.89 4.55
CA GLY A 170 0.02 5.69 4.00
C GLY A 170 -0.36 6.58 2.83
N TYR A 171 -1.49 6.31 2.18
CA TYR A 171 -1.96 7.05 1.02
C TYR A 171 -2.25 8.54 1.34
N ASP A 172 -2.98 8.81 2.42
CA ASP A 172 -3.31 10.17 2.82
C ASP A 172 -2.07 10.99 3.18
N THR A 173 -1.11 10.38 3.87
CA THR A 173 0.17 11.04 4.21
C THR A 173 0.98 11.35 2.95
N ALA A 174 1.05 10.42 2.00
CA ALA A 174 1.76 10.63 0.74
C ALA A 174 1.15 11.80 -0.06
N MET A 175 -0.18 11.87 -0.14
CA MET A 175 -0.88 13.00 -0.80
C MET A 175 -0.60 14.33 -0.09
N ASN A 176 -0.68 14.38 1.24
CA ASN A 176 -0.39 15.61 2.00
C ASN A 176 1.06 16.06 1.83
N THR A 177 2.01 15.11 1.79
CA THR A 177 3.43 15.43 1.51
C THR A 177 3.59 16.03 0.12
N ALA A 178 2.98 15.42 -0.89
CA ALA A 178 3.04 15.93 -2.27
C ALA A 178 2.38 17.31 -2.37
N MET A 179 1.20 17.51 -1.81
CA MET A 179 0.49 18.80 -1.78
C MET A 179 1.35 19.89 -1.16
N GLN A 180 1.95 19.66 0.01
CA GLN A 180 2.83 20.62 0.66
C GLN A 180 4.09 20.97 -0.17
N CYS A 181 4.63 20.02 -0.92
CA CYS A 181 5.73 20.29 -1.84
C CYS A 181 5.27 21.16 -3.02
N ILE A 182 4.10 20.86 -3.58
CA ILE A 182 3.53 21.60 -4.72
C ILE A 182 3.21 23.04 -4.33
N ASP A 183 2.64 23.27 -3.14
CA ASP A 183 2.36 24.62 -2.65
C ASP A 183 3.64 25.48 -2.59
N LYS A 184 4.75 24.90 -2.10
CA LYS A 184 6.05 25.59 -2.08
C LYS A 184 6.60 25.85 -3.49
N LEU A 185 6.41 24.89 -4.41
CA LEU A 185 6.81 25.05 -5.82
C LEU A 185 5.96 26.11 -6.51
N ARG A 186 4.69 26.24 -6.17
CA ARG A 186 3.79 27.26 -6.67
C ARG A 186 4.28 28.68 -6.34
N ASP A 187 4.70 28.89 -5.09
CA ASP A 187 5.20 30.21 -4.64
C ASP A 187 6.39 30.64 -5.48
N THR A 188 7.33 29.74 -5.73
CA THR A 188 8.50 30.08 -6.57
C THR A 188 8.17 30.16 -8.06
N ALA A 189 7.28 29.30 -8.56
CA ALA A 189 6.85 29.33 -9.97
C ALA A 189 6.13 30.64 -10.32
N SER A 190 5.28 31.14 -9.42
CA SER A 190 4.58 32.42 -9.60
C SER A 190 5.52 33.61 -9.66
N SER A 191 6.63 33.57 -8.89
CA SER A 191 7.64 34.62 -8.86
C SER A 191 8.49 34.73 -10.14
N HIS A 192 8.55 33.64 -10.92
CA HIS A 192 9.42 33.53 -12.11
C HIS A 192 8.65 33.30 -13.42
N GLU A 193 7.32 33.29 -13.37
CA GLU A 193 6.46 33.02 -14.54
C GLU A 193 6.79 31.69 -15.26
N ARG A 194 6.96 30.59 -14.46
CA ARG A 194 7.42 29.29 -14.93
C ARG A 194 6.32 28.23 -14.92
N CYS A 195 6.58 27.13 -15.65
CA CYS A 195 5.82 25.90 -15.53
C CYS A 195 6.54 24.92 -14.59
N SER A 196 5.88 24.41 -13.58
CA SER A 196 6.37 23.33 -12.74
C SER A 196 5.76 22.02 -13.19
N VAL A 197 6.61 21.05 -13.60
CA VAL A 197 6.19 19.70 -13.96
C VAL A 197 6.59 18.76 -12.81
N ILE A 198 5.60 18.23 -12.09
CA ILE A 198 5.84 17.54 -10.82
C ILE A 198 5.48 16.07 -10.98
N GLU A 199 6.49 15.20 -10.84
CA GLU A 199 6.31 13.76 -10.84
C GLU A 199 6.01 13.26 -9.44
N VAL A 200 4.92 12.49 -9.33
CA VAL A 200 4.47 11.86 -8.09
C VAL A 200 4.49 10.36 -8.20
N MET A 201 4.69 9.67 -7.09
CA MET A 201 4.61 8.22 -7.00
C MET A 201 3.18 7.70 -7.23
N GLY A 202 3.01 6.40 -7.24
CA GLY A 202 1.73 5.70 -7.45
C GLY A 202 1.93 4.41 -8.25
N ARG A 203 3.18 4.12 -8.67
CA ARG A 203 3.56 2.94 -9.46
C ARG A 203 2.81 2.89 -10.80
N HIS A 204 1.79 2.04 -10.92
CA HIS A 204 0.97 1.90 -12.13
C HIS A 204 -0.43 2.52 -11.95
N ALA A 205 -0.64 3.27 -10.87
CA ALA A 205 -1.93 3.88 -10.53
C ALA A 205 -1.80 5.40 -10.37
N GLY A 206 -2.75 6.12 -10.92
CA GLY A 206 -2.77 7.58 -10.92
C GLY A 206 -3.47 8.22 -9.72
N TRP A 207 -3.80 7.46 -8.67
CA TRP A 207 -4.61 7.95 -7.54
C TRP A 207 -3.98 9.13 -6.81
N ILE A 208 -2.66 9.11 -6.57
CA ILE A 208 -1.93 10.22 -5.93
C ILE A 208 -1.98 11.44 -6.86
N ALA A 209 -1.57 11.27 -8.12
CA ALA A 209 -1.54 12.35 -9.10
C ALA A 209 -2.90 13.02 -9.26
N LEU A 210 -3.98 12.23 -9.38
CA LEU A 210 -5.34 12.72 -9.52
C LEU A 210 -5.76 13.58 -8.33
N ASN A 211 -5.69 13.03 -7.12
CA ASN A 211 -6.18 13.73 -5.94
C ASN A 211 -5.33 14.95 -5.57
N VAL A 212 -4.02 14.84 -5.71
CA VAL A 212 -3.12 15.97 -5.46
C VAL A 212 -3.29 17.03 -6.53
N GLY A 213 -3.46 16.66 -7.79
CA GLY A 213 -3.73 17.59 -8.87
C GLY A 213 -5.03 18.37 -8.68
N ILE A 214 -6.10 17.70 -8.26
CA ILE A 214 -7.37 18.35 -7.89
C ILE A 214 -7.16 19.30 -6.71
N ALA A 215 -6.53 18.83 -5.64
CA ALA A 215 -6.35 19.61 -4.40
C ALA A 215 -5.45 20.83 -4.59
N THR A 216 -4.55 20.81 -5.55
CA THR A 216 -3.63 21.91 -5.85
C THR A 216 -4.06 22.74 -7.06
N GLY A 217 -5.18 22.41 -7.72
CA GLY A 217 -5.64 23.14 -8.91
C GLY A 217 -4.59 23.10 -10.05
N ALA A 218 -4.07 21.92 -10.33
CA ALA A 218 -3.12 21.73 -11.44
C ALA A 218 -3.82 21.93 -12.79
N GLU A 219 -3.13 22.54 -13.75
CA GLU A 219 -3.63 22.77 -15.11
C GLU A 219 -3.76 21.47 -15.87
N SER A 220 -2.84 20.53 -15.64
CA SER A 220 -2.87 19.22 -16.28
C SER A 220 -2.49 18.12 -15.30
N ILE A 221 -3.21 17.00 -15.37
CA ILE A 221 -2.99 15.82 -14.54
C ILE A 221 -2.87 14.61 -15.46
N LEU A 222 -1.68 14.03 -15.52
CA LEU A 222 -1.36 12.90 -16.40
C LEU A 222 -1.28 11.62 -15.55
N ILE A 223 -2.14 10.66 -15.87
CA ILE A 223 -2.24 9.36 -15.16
C ILE A 223 -2.18 8.18 -16.13
N PRO A 224 -1.67 7.02 -15.72
CA PRO A 224 -1.48 5.88 -16.62
C PRO A 224 -2.79 5.24 -17.10
N GLU A 225 -3.89 5.40 -16.36
CA GLU A 225 -5.19 4.84 -16.71
C GLU A 225 -5.87 5.53 -17.89
N VAL A 226 -5.47 6.76 -18.22
CA VAL A 226 -6.06 7.54 -19.30
C VAL A 226 -4.96 7.98 -20.27
N PRO A 227 -4.98 7.49 -21.53
CA PRO A 227 -4.06 7.97 -22.55
C PRO A 227 -4.19 9.49 -22.73
N TYR A 228 -3.07 10.20 -22.77
CA TYR A 228 -3.05 11.64 -22.96
C TYR A 228 -2.46 12.02 -24.31
N ASP A 229 -2.93 13.12 -24.88
CA ASP A 229 -2.36 13.79 -26.04
C ASP A 229 -1.66 15.07 -25.56
N PHE A 230 -0.33 15.14 -25.77
CA PHE A 230 0.47 16.27 -25.31
C PHE A 230 -0.07 17.62 -25.80
N ASN A 231 -0.46 17.70 -27.09
CA ASN A 231 -0.94 18.94 -27.67
C ASN A 231 -2.29 19.37 -27.06
N LYS A 232 -3.19 18.43 -26.83
CA LYS A 232 -4.54 18.70 -26.33
C LYS A 232 -4.56 18.87 -24.81
N ASP A 233 -3.90 17.97 -24.09
CA ASP A 233 -4.07 17.86 -22.65
C ASP A 233 -3.02 18.65 -21.84
N VAL A 234 -1.92 19.10 -22.50
CA VAL A 234 -0.86 19.89 -21.86
C VAL A 234 -0.68 21.24 -22.56
N LEU A 235 -0.28 21.20 -23.84
CA LEU A 235 0.12 22.41 -24.56
C LEU A 235 -1.03 23.40 -24.71
N ARG A 236 -2.20 22.96 -25.16
CA ARG A 236 -3.38 23.81 -25.34
C ARG A 236 -3.80 24.45 -24.03
N VAL A 237 -3.84 23.69 -22.93
CA VAL A 237 -4.23 24.20 -21.61
C VAL A 237 -3.29 25.30 -21.12
N ILE A 238 -1.98 25.14 -21.34
CA ILE A 238 -0.98 26.17 -21.00
C ILE A 238 -1.17 27.43 -21.86
N LEU A 239 -1.40 27.28 -23.18
CA LEU A 239 -1.58 28.41 -24.09
C LEU A 239 -2.89 29.15 -23.84
N ASP A 240 -3.97 28.44 -23.56
CA ASP A 240 -5.26 29.05 -23.17
C ASP A 240 -5.13 29.84 -21.86
N GLY A 241 -4.45 29.27 -20.85
CA GLY A 241 -4.11 29.98 -19.62
C GLY A 241 -3.28 31.25 -19.87
N ARG A 242 -2.26 31.18 -20.75
CA ARG A 242 -1.46 32.36 -21.13
C ARG A 242 -2.31 33.45 -21.76
N ASN A 243 -3.26 33.12 -22.62
CA ASN A 243 -4.17 34.06 -23.27
C ASN A 243 -5.08 34.77 -22.26
N THR A 244 -5.38 34.13 -21.12
CA THR A 244 -6.15 34.76 -20.01
C THR A 244 -5.28 35.52 -19.00
N GLY A 245 -3.95 35.60 -19.25
CA GLY A 245 -3.02 36.35 -18.40
C GLY A 245 -2.42 35.53 -17.24
N LYS A 246 -2.59 34.21 -17.26
CA LYS A 246 -1.96 33.33 -16.29
C LYS A 246 -0.46 33.27 -16.50
N LYS A 247 0.32 33.32 -15.40
CA LYS A 247 1.78 33.50 -15.45
C LYS A 247 2.57 32.29 -14.96
N HIS A 248 1.92 31.37 -14.28
CA HIS A 248 2.55 30.13 -13.79
C HIS A 248 1.63 28.95 -14.02
N TYR A 249 2.22 27.77 -14.17
CA TYR A 249 1.51 26.54 -14.50
C TYR A 249 2.03 25.38 -13.65
N ILE A 250 1.14 24.45 -13.32
CA ILE A 250 1.46 23.22 -12.61
C ILE A 250 0.92 22.04 -13.44
N VAL A 251 1.82 21.15 -13.81
CA VAL A 251 1.51 19.88 -14.47
C VAL A 251 1.90 18.75 -13.52
N ILE A 252 0.95 17.91 -13.15
CA ILE A 252 1.19 16.74 -12.31
C ILE A 252 1.30 15.50 -13.20
N VAL A 253 2.34 14.72 -12.99
CA VAL A 253 2.63 13.50 -13.74
C VAL A 253 2.75 12.33 -12.78
N ALA A 254 1.94 11.28 -12.96
CA ALA A 254 2.16 10.02 -12.26
C ALA A 254 3.40 9.31 -12.83
N GLU A 255 4.26 8.74 -11.97
CA GLU A 255 5.48 8.03 -12.41
C GLU A 255 5.22 6.91 -13.45
N GLY A 256 4.00 6.36 -13.47
CA GLY A 256 3.58 5.34 -14.44
C GLY A 256 3.30 5.85 -15.85
N VAL A 257 3.23 7.17 -16.06
CA VAL A 257 3.00 7.79 -17.37
C VAL A 257 4.31 8.00 -18.13
N GLY A 258 5.35 8.45 -17.45
CA GLY A 258 6.65 8.81 -18.04
C GLY A 258 7.41 9.77 -17.14
N HIS A 259 8.47 10.35 -17.69
CA HIS A 259 9.38 11.19 -16.92
C HIS A 259 9.03 12.68 -17.03
N ALA A 260 8.95 13.33 -15.89
CA ALA A 260 8.65 14.78 -15.81
C ALA A 260 9.65 15.63 -16.60
N GLU A 261 10.91 15.20 -16.71
CA GLU A 261 11.96 15.87 -17.47
C GLU A 261 11.63 15.96 -18.96
N GLU A 262 11.11 14.87 -19.53
CA GLU A 262 10.75 14.83 -20.97
C GLU A 262 9.56 15.75 -21.26
N ILE A 263 8.56 15.73 -20.39
CA ILE A 263 7.37 16.58 -20.51
C ILE A 263 7.74 18.05 -20.34
N ALA A 264 8.59 18.38 -19.34
CA ALA A 264 9.07 19.74 -19.13
C ALA A 264 9.81 20.28 -20.36
N LYS A 265 10.71 19.46 -20.95
CA LYS A 265 11.41 19.83 -22.17
C LYS A 265 10.47 20.08 -23.34
N GLN A 266 9.47 19.22 -23.54
CA GLN A 266 8.47 19.40 -24.61
C GLN A 266 7.67 20.69 -24.44
N ILE A 267 7.31 21.06 -23.18
CA ILE A 267 6.62 22.32 -22.88
C ILE A 267 7.51 23.52 -23.24
N GLU A 268 8.77 23.50 -22.82
CA GLU A 268 9.70 24.59 -23.07
C GLU A 268 9.99 24.77 -24.56
N ASP A 269 10.24 23.67 -25.28
CA ASP A 269 10.47 23.68 -26.73
C ASP A 269 9.26 24.19 -27.51
N ALA A 270 8.03 23.88 -27.09
CA ALA A 270 6.81 24.25 -27.79
C ALA A 270 6.28 25.67 -27.45
N THR A 271 6.54 26.17 -26.23
CA THR A 271 5.92 27.41 -25.73
C THR A 271 6.91 28.53 -25.45
N GLY A 272 8.19 28.22 -25.30
CA GLY A 272 9.22 29.13 -24.81
C GLY A 272 9.07 29.49 -23.31
N ILE A 273 8.12 28.88 -22.61
CA ILE A 273 7.97 29.03 -21.14
C ILE A 273 8.98 28.11 -20.45
N GLU A 274 9.80 28.69 -19.57
CA GLU A 274 10.73 27.90 -18.77
C GLU A 274 9.98 26.84 -17.95
N ALA A 275 10.28 25.57 -18.19
CA ALA A 275 9.63 24.45 -17.50
C ALA A 275 10.62 23.70 -16.60
N ARG A 276 10.27 23.53 -15.34
CA ARG A 276 11.13 22.90 -14.33
C ARG A 276 10.54 21.59 -13.83
N PRO A 277 11.19 20.45 -14.11
CA PRO A 277 10.77 19.17 -13.57
C PRO A 277 11.15 19.06 -12.08
N THR A 278 10.28 18.44 -11.29
CA THR A 278 10.54 18.10 -9.90
C THR A 278 10.01 16.71 -9.60
N ILE A 279 10.90 15.77 -9.32
CA ILE A 279 10.53 14.39 -8.98
C ILE A 279 10.46 14.28 -7.46
N LEU A 280 9.28 14.10 -6.90
CA LEU A 280 9.09 14.01 -5.44
C LEU A 280 9.63 12.69 -4.88
N GLY A 281 9.46 11.59 -5.62
CA GLY A 281 10.02 10.28 -5.28
C GLY A 281 9.74 9.86 -3.84
N HIS A 282 10.76 9.33 -3.17
CA HIS A 282 10.66 8.72 -1.83
C HIS A 282 10.29 9.69 -0.69
N LEU A 283 10.29 11.01 -0.90
CA LEU A 283 9.74 11.96 0.07
C LEU A 283 8.29 11.60 0.46
N GLN A 284 7.52 11.06 -0.50
CA GLN A 284 6.13 10.66 -0.30
C GLN A 284 5.96 9.41 0.57
N ARG A 285 7.02 8.63 0.80
CA ARG A 285 7.00 7.44 1.68
C ARG A 285 7.36 7.77 3.12
N GLY A 286 7.95 8.93 3.36
CA GLY A 286 8.45 9.35 4.67
C GLY A 286 7.46 10.20 5.45
N GLY A 287 7.92 10.58 6.64
CA GLY A 287 7.19 11.50 7.50
C GLY A 287 6.26 10.84 8.51
N SER A 288 5.77 11.67 9.42
CA SER A 288 4.82 11.28 10.45
C SER A 288 3.44 11.04 9.81
N PRO A 289 2.78 9.89 10.06
CA PRO A 289 1.48 9.63 9.48
C PRO A 289 0.44 10.65 9.91
N THR A 290 -0.44 11.05 8.98
CA THR A 290 -1.56 11.93 9.25
C THR A 290 -2.53 11.33 10.27
N LEU A 291 -3.43 12.15 10.81
CA LEU A 291 -4.51 11.67 11.65
C LEU A 291 -5.28 10.53 10.98
N ARG A 292 -5.59 10.69 9.69
CA ARG A 292 -6.36 9.69 8.95
C ARG A 292 -5.63 8.36 8.83
N ASP A 293 -4.35 8.37 8.47
CA ASP A 293 -3.55 7.15 8.39
C ASP A 293 -3.38 6.47 9.75
N ARG A 294 -3.16 7.23 10.83
CA ARG A 294 -3.09 6.66 12.19
C ARG A 294 -4.39 6.00 12.62
N THR A 295 -5.52 6.66 12.33
CA THR A 295 -6.84 6.15 12.69
C THR A 295 -7.17 4.89 11.88
N MET A 296 -7.02 4.94 10.53
CA MET A 296 -7.27 3.79 9.67
C MET A 296 -6.36 2.62 10.02
N ALA A 297 -5.07 2.85 10.22
CA ALA A 297 -4.12 1.82 10.62
C ALA A 297 -4.50 1.15 11.95
N SER A 298 -4.95 1.95 12.92
CA SER A 298 -5.37 1.43 14.23
C SER A 298 -6.63 0.58 14.12
N LEU A 299 -7.66 1.07 13.43
CA LEU A 299 -8.92 0.34 13.26
C LEU A 299 -8.76 -0.93 12.41
N MET A 300 -7.99 -0.86 11.32
CA MET A 300 -7.68 -2.04 10.49
C MET A 300 -6.85 -3.08 11.25
N GLY A 301 -5.92 -2.63 12.12
CA GLY A 301 -5.17 -3.51 12.99
C GLY A 301 -6.03 -4.24 14.01
N ILE A 302 -7.02 -3.57 14.62
CA ILE A 302 -8.02 -4.19 15.50
C ILE A 302 -8.83 -5.22 14.73
N LYS A 303 -9.36 -4.84 13.54
CA LYS A 303 -10.14 -5.74 12.69
C LYS A 303 -9.38 -7.02 12.30
N ALA A 304 -8.07 -6.91 12.07
CA ALA A 304 -7.23 -8.08 11.79
C ALA A 304 -7.21 -9.08 12.96
N ILE A 305 -7.17 -8.57 14.19
CA ILE A 305 -7.24 -9.41 15.40
C ILE A 305 -8.65 -9.98 15.58
N ASP A 306 -9.71 -9.20 15.34
CA ASP A 306 -11.09 -9.69 15.40
C ASP A 306 -11.30 -10.87 14.45
N CYS A 307 -10.75 -10.82 13.22
CA CYS A 307 -10.78 -11.94 12.30
C CYS A 307 -10.16 -13.22 12.89
N LEU A 308 -9.03 -13.10 13.59
CA LEU A 308 -8.38 -14.27 14.24
C LEU A 308 -9.21 -14.80 15.42
N VAL A 309 -9.77 -13.92 16.27
CA VAL A 309 -10.62 -14.28 17.41
C VAL A 309 -11.88 -15.01 16.93
N GLU A 310 -12.49 -14.52 15.83
CA GLU A 310 -13.69 -15.10 15.24
C GLU A 310 -13.40 -16.30 14.33
N LYS A 311 -12.13 -16.75 14.27
CA LYS A 311 -11.66 -17.84 13.40
C LYS A 311 -12.00 -17.62 11.91
N ARG A 312 -11.97 -16.38 11.46
CA ARG A 312 -12.08 -15.99 10.05
C ARG A 312 -10.68 -15.79 9.49
N PHE A 313 -10.13 -16.83 8.88
CA PHE A 313 -8.78 -16.86 8.34
C PHE A 313 -8.77 -16.57 6.84
N ASN A 314 -7.57 -16.30 6.32
CA ASN A 314 -7.31 -16.01 4.91
C ASN A 314 -8.13 -14.83 4.39
N ARG A 315 -8.19 -13.78 5.23
CA ARG A 315 -8.96 -12.56 4.95
C ARG A 315 -8.03 -11.38 4.66
N LEU A 316 -8.50 -10.47 3.84
CA LEU A 316 -7.94 -9.13 3.68
C LEU A 316 -8.82 -8.15 4.42
N VAL A 317 -8.24 -7.40 5.34
CA VAL A 317 -8.95 -6.26 5.96
C VAL A 317 -9.08 -5.16 4.91
N VAL A 318 -10.28 -4.66 4.74
CA VAL A 318 -10.61 -3.67 3.70
C VAL A 318 -11.47 -2.55 4.27
N ARG A 319 -11.46 -1.40 3.59
CA ARG A 319 -12.47 -0.38 3.77
C ARG A 319 -13.40 -0.39 2.57
N GLN A 320 -14.69 -0.60 2.80
CA GLN A 320 -15.73 -0.59 1.77
C GLN A 320 -16.96 0.14 2.29
N HIS A 321 -17.57 0.98 1.48
CA HIS A 321 -18.75 1.78 1.84
C HIS A 321 -18.58 2.59 3.13
N GLY A 322 -17.35 3.05 3.38
CA GLY A 322 -17.01 3.80 4.60
C GLY A 322 -16.72 2.96 5.84
N GLU A 323 -17.00 1.66 5.82
CA GLU A 323 -16.81 0.73 6.94
C GLU A 323 -15.53 -0.10 6.79
N ILE A 324 -14.96 -0.53 7.93
CA ILE A 324 -13.84 -1.48 7.94
C ILE A 324 -14.40 -2.88 8.12
N THR A 325 -14.22 -3.68 7.09
CA THR A 325 -14.67 -5.07 7.01
C THR A 325 -13.54 -5.97 6.51
N ASP A 326 -13.83 -7.18 6.08
CA ASP A 326 -12.86 -8.10 5.51
C ASP A 326 -13.49 -8.89 4.35
N VAL A 327 -12.64 -9.27 3.41
CA VAL A 327 -12.99 -10.09 2.25
C VAL A 327 -12.07 -11.31 2.17
N ASP A 328 -12.51 -12.35 1.50
CA ASP A 328 -11.62 -13.50 1.23
C ASP A 328 -10.40 -13.08 0.41
N ILE A 329 -9.24 -13.71 0.69
CA ILE A 329 -7.97 -13.31 0.05
C ILE A 329 -7.95 -13.64 -1.45
N GLU A 330 -8.57 -14.73 -1.90
CA GLU A 330 -8.65 -15.07 -3.33
C GLU A 330 -9.60 -14.12 -4.05
N GLU A 331 -10.77 -13.84 -3.44
CA GLU A 331 -11.73 -12.88 -3.97
C GLU A 331 -11.12 -11.48 -4.04
N GLY A 332 -10.49 -11.02 -2.97
CA GLY A 332 -9.90 -9.69 -2.90
C GLY A 332 -8.77 -9.48 -3.92
N LEU A 333 -7.95 -10.51 -4.17
CA LEU A 333 -6.90 -10.48 -5.18
C LEU A 333 -7.40 -10.61 -6.62
N ALA A 334 -8.62 -11.08 -6.83
CA ALA A 334 -9.26 -11.18 -8.15
C ALA A 334 -9.98 -9.89 -8.57
N MET A 335 -10.23 -8.96 -7.64
CA MET A 335 -10.88 -7.68 -7.92
C MET A 335 -9.99 -6.78 -8.79
N THR A 336 -10.63 -5.83 -9.47
CA THR A 336 -9.96 -4.80 -10.26
C THR A 336 -10.39 -3.41 -9.79
N LYS A 337 -9.47 -2.45 -9.80
CA LYS A 337 -9.71 -1.05 -9.44
C LYS A 337 -9.05 -0.16 -10.48
N THR A 338 -9.80 0.75 -11.03
CA THR A 338 -9.28 1.69 -12.04
C THR A 338 -9.91 3.06 -11.87
N ILE A 339 -9.21 4.07 -12.35
CA ILE A 339 -9.73 5.44 -12.50
C ILE A 339 -10.45 5.51 -13.83
N THR A 340 -11.72 5.88 -13.82
CA THR A 340 -12.51 6.01 -15.05
C THR A 340 -12.23 7.33 -15.76
N PRO A 341 -12.29 7.39 -17.10
CA PRO A 341 -12.10 8.63 -17.86
C PRO A 341 -13.05 9.76 -17.43
N ASP A 342 -14.25 9.43 -16.99
CA ASP A 342 -15.26 10.42 -16.54
C ASP A 342 -14.76 11.27 -15.37
N ILE A 343 -13.92 10.71 -14.48
CA ILE A 343 -13.35 11.46 -13.36
C ILE A 343 -12.41 12.54 -13.89
N ILE A 344 -11.56 12.21 -14.87
CA ILE A 344 -10.64 13.17 -15.48
C ILE A 344 -11.41 14.25 -16.26
N GLU A 345 -12.45 13.87 -16.99
CA GLU A 345 -13.28 14.83 -17.73
C GLU A 345 -13.99 15.81 -16.78
N ASN A 346 -14.43 15.33 -15.62
CA ASN A 346 -15.01 16.19 -14.58
C ASN A 346 -13.98 17.13 -13.97
N VAL A 347 -12.73 16.70 -13.80
CA VAL A 347 -11.63 17.52 -13.26
C VAL A 347 -11.30 18.68 -14.22
N LYS A 348 -11.33 18.45 -15.54
CA LYS A 348 -11.13 19.52 -16.56
C LYS A 348 -12.12 20.69 -16.43
N ARG A 349 -13.24 20.51 -15.73
CA ARG A 349 -14.23 21.59 -15.48
C ARG A 349 -13.81 22.54 -14.36
N LEU A 350 -12.73 22.22 -13.64
CA LEU A 350 -12.19 23.03 -12.55
C LEU A 350 -11.08 23.99 -13.01
N GLY A 351 -10.55 23.81 -14.24
CA GLY A 351 -9.42 24.57 -14.78
C GLY A 351 -9.81 25.63 -15.81
#